data_2826ead83a00961d26f8649a59c05f0f
#
_entry.id   2826ead83a00961d26f8649a59c05f0f
#
_cell.length_a   1.000
_cell.length_b   1.000
_cell.length_c   1.000
_cell.angle_alpha   90.00
_cell.angle_beta   90.00
_cell.angle_gamma   90.00
#
_symmetry.space_group_name_H-M   'P 1'
#
loop_
_entity.id
_entity.type
_entity.pdbx_description
1 polymer ?
#
loop_
_entity_poly.entity_id
_entity_poly.type
_entity_poly.pdbx_seq_one_letter_code
_entity_poly.pdbx_strand_id
1 'polypeptide(L)'
;APSLLFDPTVKPLEGMADGSVLFVNSSKEVQIVQLKKVHTIYRDITELALKHIGRDILSAAMGAVACKLSGLISLQSLVDSVEEELAELGLAADLIEKNVQLAKECYSSVESVSLRGLDYKPSHKVVEVQYMGERGIPDLLSMGNTILRKTGSWRVFTPIVDKNLCTACGICYIYCPEACISLDEQGYPVINYNNCKGCLVCTVECPRRAIKTEREAIWS
;
A
#
# COMPACT_ATOMS: atom_id res chain seq x y z
N ALA A 1 1.15 -3.52 -3.41
CA ALA A 1 0.01 -3.57 -4.34
C ALA A 1 0.30 -4.59 -5.43
N PRO A 2 -0.64 -5.44 -5.85
CA PRO A 2 -0.42 -6.45 -6.90
C PRO A 2 0.06 -5.87 -8.23
N SER A 3 -0.32 -4.62 -8.54
CA SER A 3 0.18 -3.88 -9.71
C SER A 3 1.70 -3.80 -9.78
N LEU A 4 2.37 -3.71 -8.65
CA LEU A 4 3.83 -3.64 -8.59
C LEU A 4 4.50 -4.94 -9.03
N LEU A 5 3.80 -6.07 -8.99
CA LEU A 5 4.34 -7.36 -9.45
C LEU A 5 4.71 -7.35 -10.94
N PHE A 6 4.03 -6.52 -11.73
CA PHE A 6 4.21 -6.41 -13.18
C PHE A 6 4.92 -5.13 -13.60
N ASP A 7 5.33 -4.30 -12.65
CA ASP A 7 6.05 -3.07 -12.95
C ASP A 7 7.51 -3.38 -13.32
N PRO A 8 7.94 -3.11 -14.57
CA PRO A 8 9.28 -3.44 -15.03
C PRO A 8 10.37 -2.59 -14.35
N THR A 9 10.00 -1.51 -13.67
CA THR A 9 10.93 -0.64 -12.97
C THR A 9 11.16 -1.10 -11.53
N VAL A 10 10.16 -1.70 -10.88
CA VAL A 10 10.23 -2.16 -9.49
C VAL A 10 10.86 -3.55 -9.38
N LYS A 11 10.58 -4.43 -10.36
CA LYS A 11 11.11 -5.80 -10.45
C LYS A 11 11.07 -6.59 -9.12
N PRO A 12 9.93 -6.65 -8.42
CA PRO A 12 9.85 -7.21 -7.06
C PRO A 12 10.13 -8.72 -7.00
N LEU A 13 10.13 -9.39 -8.15
CA LEU A 13 10.36 -10.83 -8.27
C LEU A 13 11.82 -11.16 -8.64
N GLU A 14 12.65 -10.14 -8.89
CA GLU A 14 14.06 -10.34 -9.23
C GLU A 14 14.82 -10.92 -8.03
N GLY A 15 15.54 -12.01 -8.26
CA GLY A 15 16.30 -12.70 -7.21
C GLY A 15 15.51 -13.75 -6.42
N MET A 16 14.23 -13.99 -6.71
CA MET A 16 13.49 -15.10 -6.09
C MET A 16 14.03 -16.45 -6.58
N ALA A 17 14.41 -17.30 -5.64
CA ALA A 17 14.89 -18.65 -5.92
C ALA A 17 13.73 -19.68 -5.98
N ASP A 18 13.98 -20.84 -6.59
CA ASP A 18 13.07 -21.98 -6.53
C ASP A 18 12.79 -22.36 -5.07
N GLY A 19 11.53 -22.58 -4.74
CA GLY A 19 11.07 -22.89 -3.38
C GLY A 19 10.84 -21.66 -2.49
N SER A 20 11.02 -20.44 -3.01
CA SER A 20 10.62 -19.21 -2.30
C SER A 20 9.11 -19.14 -2.07
N VAL A 21 8.72 -18.37 -1.07
CA VAL A 21 7.33 -18.06 -0.78
C VAL A 21 7.06 -16.59 -1.12
N LEU A 22 6.03 -16.35 -1.91
CA LEU A 22 5.54 -15.02 -2.24
C LEU A 22 4.17 -14.81 -1.59
N PHE A 23 4.09 -13.85 -0.69
CA PHE A 23 2.81 -13.39 -0.18
C PHE A 23 2.33 -12.17 -0.96
N VAL A 24 1.07 -12.21 -1.40
CA VAL A 24 0.44 -11.11 -2.14
C VAL A 24 -0.82 -10.67 -1.39
N ASN A 25 -0.83 -9.42 -0.94
CA ASN A 25 -2.02 -8.81 -0.37
C ASN A 25 -3.02 -8.50 -1.50
N SER A 26 -3.94 -9.41 -1.73
CA SER A 26 -4.93 -9.32 -2.81
C SER A 26 -6.18 -10.14 -2.48
N SER A 27 -7.34 -9.63 -2.91
CA SER A 27 -8.62 -10.33 -2.85
C SER A 27 -8.80 -11.38 -3.96
N LYS A 28 -7.94 -11.34 -4.97
CA LYS A 28 -7.98 -12.26 -6.12
C LYS A 28 -6.62 -12.89 -6.34
N GLU A 29 -6.63 -14.13 -6.79
CA GLU A 29 -5.41 -14.78 -7.28
C GLU A 29 -4.97 -14.16 -8.60
N VAL A 30 -3.69 -13.86 -8.71
CA VAL A 30 -3.07 -13.30 -9.91
C VAL A 30 -2.15 -14.35 -10.50
N GLN A 31 -2.35 -14.72 -11.75
CA GLN A 31 -1.46 -15.68 -12.42
C GLN A 31 -0.12 -15.02 -12.71
N ILE A 32 0.93 -15.45 -12.00
CA ILE A 32 2.29 -15.00 -12.22
C ILE A 32 3.03 -16.09 -13.01
N VAL A 33 2.94 -16.00 -14.34
CA VAL A 33 3.46 -17.02 -15.27
C VAL A 33 4.98 -17.25 -15.12
N GLN A 34 5.71 -16.28 -14.59
CA GLN A 34 7.17 -16.30 -14.45
C GLN A 34 7.67 -17.15 -13.26
N LEU A 35 6.78 -17.54 -12.34
CA LEU A 35 7.15 -18.17 -11.06
C LEU A 35 6.65 -19.63 -11.01
N LYS A 36 7.28 -20.52 -11.79
CA LYS A 36 6.85 -21.94 -11.86
C LYS A 36 7.11 -22.76 -10.58
N LYS A 37 7.98 -22.29 -9.69
CA LYS A 37 8.41 -23.03 -8.48
C LYS A 37 8.37 -22.18 -7.20
N VAL A 38 7.62 -21.08 -7.22
CA VAL A 38 7.39 -20.23 -6.06
C VAL A 38 6.01 -20.52 -5.50
N HIS A 39 5.93 -20.75 -4.20
CA HIS A 39 4.65 -20.91 -3.51
C HIS A 39 4.02 -19.56 -3.28
N THR A 40 2.91 -19.25 -3.96
CA THR A 40 2.23 -17.96 -3.86
C THR A 40 1.00 -18.07 -2.98
N ILE A 41 0.90 -17.18 -2.00
CA ILE A 41 -0.21 -17.10 -1.05
C ILE A 41 -0.92 -15.77 -1.23
N TYR A 42 -2.24 -15.81 -1.37
CA TYR A 42 -3.09 -14.62 -1.52
C TYR A 42 -4.00 -14.46 -0.31
N ARG A 43 -4.05 -13.27 0.24
CA ARG A 43 -5.04 -12.86 1.26
C ARG A 43 -5.32 -11.37 1.13
N ASP A 44 -6.56 -10.98 1.33
CA ASP A 44 -6.94 -9.57 1.41
C ASP A 44 -6.77 -9.05 2.84
N ILE A 45 -5.53 -8.69 3.16
CA ILE A 45 -5.18 -8.10 4.46
C ILE A 45 -5.75 -6.68 4.59
N THR A 46 -5.96 -6.00 3.46
CA THR A 46 -6.57 -4.67 3.45
C THR A 46 -8.02 -4.74 3.93
N GLU A 47 -8.79 -5.75 3.51
CA GLU A 47 -10.16 -5.95 4.01
C GLU A 47 -10.19 -6.18 5.51
N LEU A 48 -9.26 -7.00 6.04
CA LEU A 48 -9.15 -7.23 7.48
C LEU A 48 -8.81 -5.94 8.24
N ALA A 49 -7.90 -5.12 7.73
CA ALA A 49 -7.55 -3.84 8.32
C ALA A 49 -8.76 -2.87 8.33
N LEU A 50 -9.49 -2.77 7.21
CA LEU A 50 -10.70 -1.95 7.12
C LEU A 50 -11.78 -2.43 8.11
N LYS A 51 -11.95 -3.74 8.28
CA LYS A 51 -12.91 -4.34 9.23
C LYS A 51 -12.59 -4.00 10.68
N HIS A 52 -11.31 -4.11 11.09
CA HIS A 52 -10.91 -3.95 12.49
C HIS A 52 -10.68 -2.49 12.90
N ILE A 53 -9.93 -1.75 12.07
CA ILE A 53 -9.48 -0.40 12.42
C ILE A 53 -10.11 0.70 11.55
N GLY A 54 -10.92 0.34 10.54
CA GLY A 54 -11.59 1.27 9.65
C GLY A 54 -10.64 2.03 8.70
N ARG A 55 -9.38 1.61 8.59
CA ARG A 55 -8.33 2.23 7.77
C ARG A 55 -7.45 1.17 7.14
N ASP A 56 -6.82 1.53 6.02
CA ASP A 56 -5.90 0.69 5.26
C ASP A 56 -4.45 0.72 5.78
N ILE A 57 -4.28 0.77 7.11
CA ILE A 57 -2.98 0.72 7.77
C ILE A 57 -2.58 -0.74 7.98
N LEU A 58 -1.52 -1.18 7.30
CA LEU A 58 -1.19 -2.59 7.14
C LEU A 58 0.05 -3.04 7.91
N SER A 59 0.77 -2.16 8.61
CA SER A 59 2.08 -2.49 9.21
C SER A 59 2.01 -3.68 10.18
N ALA A 60 1.19 -3.62 11.21
CA ALA A 60 1.01 -4.72 12.17
C ALA A 60 0.46 -5.98 11.51
N ALA A 61 -0.49 -5.82 10.58
CA ALA A 61 -1.12 -6.92 9.86
C ALA A 61 -0.14 -7.68 8.94
N MET A 62 0.67 -6.96 8.16
CA MET A 62 1.68 -7.56 7.29
C MET A 62 2.83 -8.17 8.10
N GLY A 63 3.21 -7.54 9.21
CA GLY A 63 4.15 -8.11 10.18
C GLY A 63 3.66 -9.45 10.71
N ALA A 64 2.37 -9.55 11.07
CA ALA A 64 1.77 -10.78 11.54
C ALA A 64 1.81 -11.93 10.51
N VAL A 65 1.52 -11.62 9.25
CA VAL A 65 1.64 -12.58 8.14
C VAL A 65 3.10 -13.04 7.98
N ALA A 66 4.06 -12.11 8.02
CA ALA A 66 5.48 -12.44 7.89
C ALA A 66 5.98 -13.32 9.06
N CYS A 67 5.56 -13.04 10.29
CA CYS A 67 5.84 -13.85 11.47
C CYS A 67 5.34 -15.29 11.31
N LYS A 68 4.09 -15.46 10.83
CA LYS A 68 3.50 -16.78 10.59
C LYS A 68 4.21 -17.55 9.50
N LEU A 69 4.46 -16.91 8.36
CA LEU A 69 5.12 -17.54 7.21
C LEU A 69 6.58 -17.92 7.50
N SER A 70 7.30 -17.08 8.23
CA SER A 70 8.68 -17.40 8.62
C SER A 70 8.77 -18.53 9.65
N GLY A 71 7.75 -18.68 10.50
CA GLY A 71 7.76 -19.63 11.61
C GLY A 71 8.76 -19.31 12.72
N LEU A 72 9.41 -18.15 12.67
CA LEU A 72 10.47 -17.76 13.62
C LEU A 72 9.93 -17.04 14.86
N ILE A 73 8.77 -16.41 14.74
CA ILE A 73 8.19 -15.56 15.80
C ILE A 73 6.84 -16.14 16.22
N SER A 74 6.69 -16.33 17.52
CA SER A 74 5.43 -16.84 18.10
C SER A 74 4.33 -15.77 18.04
N LEU A 75 3.07 -16.22 18.05
CA LEU A 75 1.94 -15.30 18.15
C LEU A 75 2.01 -14.42 19.40
N GLN A 76 2.46 -14.97 20.53
CA GLN A 76 2.56 -14.20 21.77
C GLN A 76 3.61 -13.09 21.65
N SER A 77 4.81 -13.39 21.16
CA SER A 77 5.86 -12.38 20.96
C SER A 77 5.43 -11.28 19.98
N LEU A 78 4.68 -11.64 18.93
CA LEU A 78 4.11 -10.65 18.00
C LEU A 78 3.13 -9.72 18.72
N VAL A 79 2.21 -10.29 19.53
CA VAL A 79 1.20 -9.51 20.28
C VAL A 79 1.87 -8.55 21.24
N ASP A 80 2.82 -9.04 22.04
CA ASP A 80 3.54 -8.23 23.02
C ASP A 80 4.26 -7.06 22.33
N SER A 81 4.93 -7.32 21.20
CA SER A 81 5.62 -6.26 20.43
C SER A 81 4.67 -5.23 19.83
N VAL A 82 3.50 -5.66 19.33
CA VAL A 82 2.50 -4.73 18.76
C VAL A 82 1.91 -3.85 19.86
N GLU A 83 1.62 -4.42 21.05
CA GLU A 83 1.09 -3.68 22.19
C GLU A 83 2.12 -2.63 22.68
N GLU A 84 3.36 -3.05 22.85
CA GLU A 84 4.45 -2.19 23.35
C GLU A 84 4.70 -1.02 22.38
N GLU A 85 4.91 -1.31 21.08
CA GLU A 85 5.22 -0.28 20.09
C GLU A 85 4.09 0.73 19.91
N LEU A 86 2.83 0.27 19.86
CA LEU A 86 1.70 1.17 19.71
C LEU A 86 1.42 1.99 20.98
N ALA A 87 1.74 1.47 22.14
CA ALA A 87 1.68 2.21 23.41
C ALA A 87 2.76 3.29 23.46
N GLU A 88 4.00 2.99 23.03
CA GLU A 88 5.08 3.98 22.93
C GLU A 88 4.75 5.12 21.95
N LEU A 89 4.03 4.82 20.86
CA LEU A 89 3.52 5.81 19.91
C LEU A 89 2.35 6.65 20.48
N GLY A 90 1.89 6.34 21.71
CA GLY A 90 0.82 7.09 22.38
C GLY A 90 -0.58 6.86 21.81
N LEU A 91 -0.84 5.71 21.18
CA LEU A 91 -2.17 5.38 20.70
C LEU A 91 -3.13 5.09 21.85
N ALA A 92 -4.42 5.39 21.63
CA ALA A 92 -5.47 5.05 22.58
C ALA A 92 -5.64 3.54 22.74
N ALA A 93 -5.95 3.07 23.94
CA ALA A 93 -6.02 1.65 24.30
C ALA A 93 -6.98 0.83 23.41
N ASP A 94 -8.13 1.41 23.02
CA ASP A 94 -9.09 0.76 22.12
C ASP A 94 -8.52 0.56 20.72
N LEU A 95 -7.67 1.47 20.25
CA LEU A 95 -7.02 1.36 18.94
C LEU A 95 -5.87 0.34 18.98
N ILE A 96 -5.14 0.27 20.12
CA ILE A 96 -4.12 -0.77 20.33
C ILE A 96 -4.78 -2.15 20.30
N GLU A 97 -5.87 -2.35 21.06
CA GLU A 97 -6.59 -3.61 21.08
C GLU A 97 -7.08 -4.03 19.69
N LYS A 98 -7.64 -3.10 18.91
CA LYS A 98 -8.09 -3.36 17.53
C LYS A 98 -6.92 -3.82 16.63
N ASN A 99 -5.75 -3.21 16.77
CA ASN A 99 -4.55 -3.62 16.02
C ASN A 99 -4.05 -5.00 16.44
N VAL A 100 -4.11 -5.33 17.73
CA VAL A 100 -3.78 -6.66 18.25
C VAL A 100 -4.74 -7.72 17.70
N GLN A 101 -6.04 -7.44 17.68
CA GLN A 101 -7.03 -8.36 17.10
C GLN A 101 -6.80 -8.53 15.59
N LEU A 102 -6.51 -7.46 14.87
CA LEU A 102 -6.13 -7.51 13.46
C LEU A 102 -4.89 -8.39 13.27
N ALA A 103 -3.83 -8.20 14.06
CA ALA A 103 -2.61 -8.98 13.97
C ALA A 103 -2.87 -10.47 14.22
N LYS A 104 -3.68 -10.82 15.25
CA LYS A 104 -4.09 -12.20 15.55
C LYS A 104 -4.86 -12.85 14.39
N GLU A 105 -5.83 -12.13 13.79
CA GLU A 105 -6.62 -12.63 12.67
C GLU A 105 -5.72 -12.82 11.44
N CYS A 106 -4.83 -11.86 11.14
CA CYS A 106 -3.89 -11.95 10.02
C CYS A 106 -2.90 -13.12 10.19
N TYR A 107 -2.35 -13.30 11.39
CA TYR A 107 -1.46 -14.44 11.71
C TYR A 107 -2.16 -15.78 11.46
N SER A 108 -3.43 -15.89 11.84
CA SER A 108 -4.22 -17.11 11.69
C SER A 108 -4.77 -17.33 10.27
N SER A 109 -4.77 -16.30 9.45
CA SER A 109 -5.34 -16.33 8.09
C SER A 109 -4.46 -17.02 7.06
N VAL A 110 -3.20 -17.27 7.38
CA VAL A 110 -2.23 -17.93 6.50
C VAL A 110 -1.68 -19.20 7.13
N GLU A 111 -1.31 -20.15 6.29
CA GLU A 111 -0.69 -21.40 6.72
C GLU A 111 0.80 -21.21 7.01
N SER A 112 1.34 -22.01 7.92
CA SER A 112 2.79 -22.06 8.14
C SER A 112 3.47 -22.73 6.95
N VAL A 113 4.56 -22.15 6.49
CA VAL A 113 5.34 -22.70 5.39
C VAL A 113 6.69 -23.19 5.94
N SER A 114 7.08 -24.42 5.54
CA SER A 114 8.41 -24.92 5.86
C SER A 114 9.44 -24.24 4.97
N LEU A 115 10.10 -23.22 5.48
CA LEU A 115 11.17 -22.54 4.79
C LEU A 115 12.49 -23.29 4.96
N ARG A 116 13.20 -23.53 3.87
CA ARG A 116 14.59 -23.99 3.93
C ARG A 116 15.49 -22.78 3.88
N GLY A 117 16.41 -22.67 4.84
CA GLY A 117 17.49 -21.70 4.75
C GLY A 117 18.33 -22.01 3.51
N LEU A 118 18.53 -21.00 2.68
CA LEU A 118 19.52 -21.08 1.62
C LEU A 118 20.87 -20.70 2.22
N ASP A 119 21.95 -21.39 1.85
CA ASP A 119 23.34 -20.95 2.11
C ASP A 119 23.65 -19.70 1.25
N TYR A 120 22.95 -18.64 1.55
CA TYR A 120 23.09 -17.37 0.87
C TYR A 120 24.24 -16.58 1.52
N LYS A 121 25.32 -16.43 0.78
CA LYS A 121 26.36 -15.45 1.14
C LYS A 121 25.97 -14.11 0.51
N PRO A 122 25.44 -13.15 1.31
CA PRO A 122 25.06 -11.86 0.76
C PRO A 122 26.32 -11.18 0.21
N SER A 123 26.33 -10.92 -1.09
CA SER A 123 27.30 -10.00 -1.66
C SER A 123 26.82 -8.59 -1.31
N HIS A 124 27.34 -8.03 -0.23
CA HIS A 124 27.05 -6.64 0.11
C HIS A 124 27.73 -5.73 -0.94
N LYS A 125 26.97 -5.27 -1.92
CA LYS A 125 27.33 -4.05 -2.62
C LYS A 125 27.00 -2.89 -1.68
N VAL A 126 28.03 -2.31 -1.08
CA VAL A 126 27.88 -1.01 -0.41
C VAL A 126 27.55 0.00 -1.51
N VAL A 127 26.33 0.52 -1.50
CA VAL A 127 25.96 1.63 -2.36
C VAL A 127 26.40 2.89 -1.63
N GLU A 128 27.50 3.50 -2.09
CA GLU A 128 27.85 4.83 -1.64
C GLU A 128 26.85 5.83 -2.21
N VAL A 129 26.06 6.41 -1.32
CA VAL A 129 25.14 7.49 -1.68
C VAL A 129 25.98 8.78 -1.75
N GLN A 130 26.16 9.29 -2.95
CA GLN A 130 26.75 10.63 -3.14
C GLN A 130 25.70 11.68 -2.81
N TYR A 131 25.94 12.43 -1.74
CA TYR A 131 25.13 13.60 -1.40
C TYR A 131 25.60 14.78 -2.25
N MET A 132 24.73 15.28 -3.14
CA MET A 132 24.92 16.53 -3.85
C MET A 132 24.17 17.61 -3.08
N GLY A 133 24.90 18.54 -2.44
CA GLY A 133 24.33 19.67 -1.71
C GLY A 133 24.75 19.76 -0.25
N GLU A 134 24.20 20.71 0.48
CA GLU A 134 24.45 20.91 1.91
C GLU A 134 23.82 19.81 2.75
N ARG A 135 24.51 19.41 3.82
CA ARG A 135 24.09 18.28 4.66
C ARG A 135 22.67 18.44 5.19
N GLY A 136 21.82 17.45 4.92
CA GLY A 136 20.50 17.31 5.51
C GLY A 136 19.38 18.05 4.80
N ILE A 137 19.63 18.70 3.66
CA ILE A 137 18.57 19.33 2.85
C ILE A 137 18.36 18.48 1.60
N PRO A 138 17.19 17.84 1.41
CA PRO A 138 16.86 17.15 0.17
C PRO A 138 16.63 18.19 -0.94
N ASP A 139 17.54 18.28 -1.89
CA ASP A 139 17.37 19.13 -3.06
C ASP A 139 16.39 18.51 -4.04
N LEU A 140 15.35 19.24 -4.41
CA LEU A 140 14.49 18.92 -5.54
C LEU A 140 15.20 19.30 -6.84
N LEU A 141 15.93 18.36 -7.43
CA LEU A 141 16.70 18.59 -8.65
C LEU A 141 15.82 18.81 -9.90
N SER A 142 14.55 18.45 -9.84
CA SER A 142 13.59 18.73 -10.91
C SER A 142 12.22 19.08 -10.34
N MET A 143 11.71 20.25 -10.70
CA MET A 143 10.32 20.63 -10.40
C MET A 143 9.35 19.95 -11.37
N GLY A 144 8.10 19.70 -10.92
CA GLY A 144 7.06 19.12 -11.75
C GLY A 144 7.24 17.65 -12.11
N ASN A 145 8.05 16.90 -11.36
CA ASN A 145 8.34 15.49 -11.65
C ASN A 145 7.16 14.53 -11.34
N THR A 146 6.08 15.02 -10.77
CA THR A 146 4.88 14.24 -10.44
C THR A 146 4.26 13.58 -11.67
N ILE A 147 4.35 14.23 -12.83
CA ILE A 147 3.87 13.69 -14.09
C ILE A 147 4.57 12.37 -14.49
N LEU A 148 5.81 12.18 -14.05
CA LEU A 148 6.61 10.99 -14.29
C LEU A 148 6.33 9.88 -13.26
N ARG A 149 5.65 10.20 -12.15
CA ARG A 149 5.37 9.26 -11.06
C ARG A 149 3.95 8.72 -11.21
N LYS A 150 3.83 7.48 -11.61
CA LYS A 150 2.56 6.78 -11.67
C LYS A 150 2.16 6.27 -10.28
N THR A 151 1.52 7.11 -9.48
CA THR A 151 1.07 6.78 -8.12
C THR A 151 -0.29 6.07 -8.08
N GLY A 152 -0.90 5.84 -9.22
CA GLY A 152 -2.20 5.18 -9.32
C GLY A 152 -2.27 3.81 -8.66
N SER A 153 -1.16 3.07 -8.65
CA SER A 153 -1.05 1.77 -7.97
C SER A 153 -1.11 1.84 -6.44
N TRP A 154 -1.07 3.04 -5.85
CA TRP A 154 -1.12 3.22 -4.39
C TRP A 154 -2.54 3.30 -3.86
N ARG A 155 -3.54 3.46 -4.77
CA ARG A 155 -4.93 3.59 -4.35
C ARG A 155 -5.49 2.34 -3.69
N VAL A 156 -6.25 2.56 -2.63
CA VAL A 156 -7.20 1.60 -2.06
C VAL A 156 -8.63 2.02 -2.39
N PHE A 157 -8.86 3.35 -2.43
CA PHE A 157 -10.14 3.93 -2.79
C PHE A 157 -10.00 4.89 -3.97
N THR A 158 -10.89 4.76 -4.94
CA THR A 158 -10.97 5.59 -6.13
C THR A 158 -12.01 6.68 -5.94
N PRO A 159 -11.66 7.97 -6.09
CA PRO A 159 -12.64 9.05 -6.11
C PRO A 159 -13.38 9.06 -7.45
N ILE A 160 -14.71 9.05 -7.40
CA ILE A 160 -15.61 9.09 -8.58
C ILE A 160 -16.44 10.36 -8.55
N VAL A 161 -16.39 11.15 -9.61
CA VAL A 161 -17.13 12.40 -9.73
C VAL A 161 -18.54 12.15 -10.26
N ASP A 162 -19.55 12.59 -9.50
CA ASP A 162 -20.94 12.64 -9.95
C ASP A 162 -21.21 14.02 -10.58
N LYS A 163 -21.26 14.08 -11.91
CA LYS A 163 -21.47 15.33 -12.66
C LYS A 163 -22.85 15.96 -12.39
N ASN A 164 -23.85 15.21 -11.93
CA ASN A 164 -25.19 15.76 -11.60
C ASN A 164 -25.17 16.60 -10.33
N LEU A 165 -24.24 16.30 -9.41
CA LEU A 165 -24.07 17.04 -8.15
C LEU A 165 -22.97 18.10 -8.24
N CYS A 166 -22.09 17.96 -9.20
CA CYS A 166 -20.91 18.82 -9.36
C CYS A 166 -21.33 20.22 -9.87
N THR A 167 -20.81 21.27 -9.24
CA THR A 167 -21.03 22.67 -9.63
C THR A 167 -19.83 23.27 -10.35
N ALA A 168 -18.87 22.47 -10.78
CA ALA A 168 -17.66 22.92 -11.48
C ALA A 168 -16.88 24.03 -10.71
N CYS A 169 -16.87 23.99 -9.38
CA CYS A 169 -16.25 25.02 -8.54
C CYS A 169 -14.70 24.99 -8.52
N GLY A 170 -14.06 23.96 -9.05
CA GLY A 170 -12.61 23.84 -9.14
C GLY A 170 -11.88 23.51 -7.84
N ILE A 171 -12.56 23.41 -6.68
CA ILE A 171 -11.91 23.16 -5.38
C ILE A 171 -11.08 21.88 -5.40
N CYS A 172 -11.62 20.77 -5.93
CA CYS A 172 -10.90 19.51 -6.02
C CYS A 172 -9.63 19.58 -6.88
N TYR A 173 -9.62 20.42 -7.90
CA TYR A 173 -8.45 20.70 -8.74
C TYR A 173 -7.36 21.42 -7.91
N ILE A 174 -7.73 22.46 -7.16
CA ILE A 174 -6.78 23.26 -6.37
C ILE A 174 -6.17 22.44 -5.23
N TYR A 175 -6.97 21.61 -4.56
CA TYR A 175 -6.54 20.84 -3.39
C TYR A 175 -5.84 19.52 -3.74
N CYS A 176 -5.73 19.15 -5.02
CA CYS A 176 -5.09 17.89 -5.39
C CYS A 176 -3.56 17.94 -5.19
N PRO A 177 -2.99 17.20 -4.23
CA PRO A 177 -1.55 17.24 -3.95
C PRO A 177 -0.71 16.64 -5.06
N GLU A 178 -1.30 15.78 -5.91
CA GLU A 178 -0.62 15.17 -7.07
C GLU A 178 -0.85 15.96 -8.37
N ALA A 179 -1.60 17.07 -8.32
CA ALA A 179 -2.00 17.84 -9.50
C ALA A 179 -2.55 16.96 -10.65
N CYS A 180 -3.22 15.87 -10.31
CA CYS A 180 -3.72 14.87 -11.25
C CYS A 180 -5.18 15.11 -11.67
N ILE A 181 -5.78 16.23 -11.29
CA ILE A 181 -7.11 16.66 -11.71
C ILE A 181 -6.95 17.81 -12.69
N SER A 182 -7.54 17.70 -13.86
CA SER A 182 -7.72 18.79 -14.83
C SER A 182 -9.19 19.19 -14.88
N LEU A 183 -9.48 20.28 -15.58
CA LEU A 183 -10.85 20.71 -15.83
C LEU A 183 -11.15 20.55 -17.32
N ASP A 184 -12.34 20.02 -17.65
CA ASP A 184 -12.81 19.96 -19.05
C ASP A 184 -13.28 21.36 -19.52
N GLU A 185 -13.71 21.46 -20.78
CA GLU A 185 -14.17 22.72 -21.40
C GLU A 185 -15.36 23.35 -20.65
N GLN A 186 -16.14 22.55 -19.93
CA GLN A 186 -17.27 23.00 -19.12
C GLN A 186 -16.89 23.26 -17.66
N GLY A 187 -15.61 23.09 -17.28
CA GLY A 187 -15.09 23.29 -15.94
C GLY A 187 -15.26 22.09 -15.00
N TYR A 188 -15.74 20.95 -15.48
CA TYR A 188 -15.86 19.77 -14.65
C TYR A 188 -14.51 19.06 -14.46
N PRO A 189 -14.26 18.51 -13.25
CA PRO A 189 -13.00 17.83 -12.96
C PRO A 189 -12.87 16.52 -13.72
N VAL A 190 -11.69 16.32 -14.32
CA VAL A 190 -11.24 15.08 -14.97
C VAL A 190 -10.05 14.57 -14.20
N ILE A 191 -10.16 13.37 -13.62
CA ILE A 191 -9.13 12.78 -12.78
C ILE A 191 -8.24 11.86 -13.63
N ASN A 192 -6.94 12.13 -13.65
CA ASN A 192 -5.95 11.22 -14.21
C ASN A 192 -5.62 10.12 -13.19
N TYR A 193 -6.27 8.97 -13.32
CA TYR A 193 -6.09 7.86 -12.39
C TYR A 193 -4.71 7.20 -12.43
N ASN A 194 -3.89 7.42 -13.46
CA ASN A 194 -2.51 6.94 -13.46
C ASN A 194 -1.64 7.64 -12.39
N ASN A 195 -2.00 8.88 -12.03
CA ASN A 195 -1.27 9.70 -11.08
C ASN A 195 -2.04 9.92 -9.76
N CYS A 196 -3.33 9.58 -9.70
CA CYS A 196 -4.14 9.72 -8.49
C CYS A 196 -3.75 8.65 -7.47
N LYS A 197 -3.22 9.05 -6.30
CA LYS A 197 -2.86 8.12 -5.21
C LYS A 197 -4.00 7.74 -4.27
N GLY A 198 -5.22 8.25 -4.50
CA GLY A 198 -6.37 7.93 -3.66
C GLY A 198 -6.33 8.54 -2.26
N CYS A 199 -5.70 9.70 -2.08
CA CYS A 199 -5.65 10.39 -0.78
C CYS A 199 -7.00 10.96 -0.31
N LEU A 200 -7.99 11.02 -1.21
CA LEU A 200 -9.38 11.43 -0.98
C LEU A 200 -9.58 12.89 -0.49
N VAL A 201 -8.55 13.72 -0.52
CA VAL A 201 -8.68 15.15 -0.16
C VAL A 201 -9.80 15.81 -0.99
N CYS A 202 -9.86 15.53 -2.30
CA CYS A 202 -10.90 16.05 -3.19
C CYS A 202 -12.32 15.65 -2.77
N THR A 203 -12.50 14.51 -2.11
CA THR A 203 -13.80 14.06 -1.60
C THR A 203 -14.20 14.81 -0.35
N VAL A 204 -13.25 15.05 0.57
CA VAL A 204 -13.47 15.76 1.83
C VAL A 204 -13.75 17.23 1.56
N GLU A 205 -12.97 17.85 0.66
CA GLU A 205 -13.08 19.28 0.34
C GLU A 205 -14.25 19.63 -0.60
N CYS A 206 -14.96 18.63 -1.13
CA CYS A 206 -16.06 18.88 -2.05
C CYS A 206 -17.30 19.43 -1.30
N PRO A 207 -17.69 20.72 -1.47
CA PRO A 207 -18.80 21.34 -0.74
C PRO A 207 -20.16 20.73 -1.13
N ARG A 208 -20.25 20.12 -2.31
CA ARG A 208 -21.44 19.47 -2.83
C ARG A 208 -21.47 17.96 -2.59
N ARG A 209 -20.40 17.40 -1.99
CA ARG A 209 -20.22 15.94 -1.86
C ARG A 209 -20.45 15.20 -3.19
N ALA A 210 -20.05 15.83 -4.28
CA ALA A 210 -20.18 15.32 -5.62
C ALA A 210 -19.11 14.26 -5.98
N ILE A 211 -18.17 13.99 -5.07
CA ILE A 211 -17.12 13.00 -5.29
C ILE A 211 -17.34 11.85 -4.28
N LYS A 212 -17.73 10.71 -4.80
CA LYS A 212 -17.90 9.45 -4.03
C LYS A 212 -16.60 8.66 -4.03
N THR A 213 -16.49 7.70 -3.12
CA THR A 213 -15.37 6.78 -3.04
C THR A 213 -15.82 5.37 -3.31
N GLU A 214 -15.10 4.66 -4.16
CA GLU A 214 -15.28 3.24 -4.39
C GLU A 214 -13.99 2.51 -4.04
N ARG A 215 -14.10 1.36 -3.38
CA ARG A 215 -12.93 0.52 -3.16
C ARG A 215 -12.45 0.02 -4.52
N GLU A 216 -11.17 0.26 -4.81
CA GLU A 216 -10.59 -0.21 -6.06
C GLU A 216 -10.62 -1.72 -6.08
N ALA A 217 -11.40 -2.28 -7.02
CA ALA A 217 -11.32 -3.70 -7.30
C ALA A 217 -9.94 -3.95 -7.90
N ILE A 218 -9.09 -4.61 -7.12
CA ILE A 218 -7.77 -4.98 -7.57
C ILE A 218 -7.96 -5.84 -8.81
N TRP A 219 -7.75 -5.22 -9.97
CA TRP A 219 -7.82 -5.81 -11.33
C TRP A 219 -9.23 -6.24 -11.80
N SER A 220 -9.88 -5.38 -12.52
CA SER A 220 -10.81 -5.80 -13.58
C SER A 220 -10.04 -5.98 -14.87
#